data_bc87d679f687fdc17015b3756407f68c
#
_entry.id   bc87d679f687fdc17015b3756407f68c
#
_cell.length_a   1.000
_cell.length_b   1.000
_cell.length_c   1.000
_cell.angle_alpha   90.00
_cell.angle_beta   90.00
_cell.angle_gamma   90.00
#
_symmetry.space_group_name_H-M   'P 1'
#
loop_
_entity.id
_entity.type
_entity.pdbx_description
1 polymer ?
#
loop_
_entity_poly.entity_id
_entity_poly.type
_entity_poly.pdbx_seq_one_letter_code
_entity_poly.pdbx_strand_id
1 'polypeptide(L)'
;MPDSFTRAKRSDIMRAVKGSNTRLEVEFRSRLWTAGLRYRLRSRLPGKPDLVFSSARVSVFIDSCFWHACPSHCRFPKSNQAYWRKKLHRNQQRDRLIVIQHKKLGWKVIRIWEHSIVTRPDSCVARVKALVLRRSYEMASKH
;
A
#
# COMPACT_ATOMS: atom_id res chain seq x y z
N MET A 1 -24.70 11.99 -18.01
CA MET A 1 -23.83 11.60 -19.10
C MET A 1 -23.17 10.26 -18.78
N PRO A 2 -23.17 9.31 -19.67
CA PRO A 2 -22.50 8.06 -19.41
C PRO A 2 -21.00 8.32 -19.24
N ASP A 3 -20.34 7.31 -18.71
CA ASP A 3 -18.92 7.29 -18.52
C ASP A 3 -18.18 7.78 -19.77
N SER A 4 -17.32 8.77 -19.64
CA SER A 4 -16.56 9.33 -20.76
C SER A 4 -15.48 8.38 -21.29
N PHE A 5 -15.25 7.25 -20.62
CA PHE A 5 -14.23 6.29 -21.00
C PHE A 5 -14.85 5.11 -21.73
N THR A 6 -14.14 4.61 -22.74
CA THR A 6 -14.49 3.34 -23.39
C THR A 6 -14.21 2.19 -22.41
N ARG A 7 -14.80 1.02 -22.69
CA ARG A 7 -14.55 -0.18 -21.90
C ARG A 7 -13.06 -0.53 -21.87
N ALA A 8 -12.37 -0.44 -23.00
CA ALA A 8 -10.95 -0.71 -23.09
C ALA A 8 -10.15 0.28 -22.26
N LYS A 9 -10.47 1.57 -22.32
CA LYS A 9 -9.78 2.61 -21.57
C LYS A 9 -10.01 2.47 -20.08
N ARG A 10 -11.20 2.10 -19.63
CA ARG A 10 -11.46 1.77 -18.22
C ARG A 10 -10.61 0.61 -17.74
N SER A 11 -10.48 -0.42 -18.57
CA SER A 11 -9.64 -1.58 -18.24
C SER A 11 -8.18 -1.18 -18.08
N ASP A 12 -7.67 -0.28 -18.93
CA ASP A 12 -6.31 0.22 -18.86
C ASP A 12 -6.08 1.06 -17.58
N ILE A 13 -7.05 1.92 -17.24
CA ILE A 13 -6.99 2.72 -16.02
C ILE A 13 -6.97 1.81 -14.80
N MET A 14 -7.81 0.79 -14.77
CA MET A 14 -7.87 -0.17 -13.67
C MET A 14 -6.57 -0.96 -13.54
N ARG A 15 -5.95 -1.35 -14.64
CA ARG A 15 -4.66 -2.02 -14.63
C ARG A 15 -3.56 -1.12 -14.07
N ALA A 16 -3.53 0.13 -14.51
CA ALA A 16 -2.56 1.11 -14.02
C ALA A 16 -2.70 1.35 -12.51
N VAL A 17 -3.93 1.39 -12.01
CA VAL A 17 -4.21 1.62 -10.58
C VAL A 17 -3.92 0.39 -9.73
N LYS A 18 -4.18 -0.82 -10.25
CA LYS A 18 -3.98 -2.08 -9.53
C LYS A 18 -2.61 -2.72 -9.76
N GLY A 19 -1.87 -2.23 -10.75
CA GLY A 19 -0.62 -2.87 -11.14
C GLY A 19 0.41 -2.90 -10.02
N SER A 20 1.05 -4.04 -9.86
CA SER A 20 2.26 -4.14 -9.06
C SER A 20 3.45 -3.69 -9.91
N ASN A 21 4.56 -3.35 -9.28
CA ASN A 21 5.77 -2.89 -9.97
C ASN A 21 5.58 -1.62 -10.79
N THR A 22 4.72 -0.72 -10.33
CA THR A 22 4.63 0.61 -10.93
C THR A 22 5.97 1.32 -10.76
N ARG A 23 6.21 2.33 -11.61
CA ARG A 23 7.41 3.15 -11.50
C ARG A 23 7.58 3.72 -10.10
N LEU A 24 6.50 4.18 -9.50
CA LEU A 24 6.48 4.73 -8.14
C LEU A 24 6.95 3.71 -7.12
N GLU A 25 6.42 2.48 -7.18
CA GLU A 25 6.81 1.40 -6.28
C GLU A 25 8.27 1.03 -6.45
N VAL A 26 8.74 0.91 -7.69
CA VAL A 26 10.13 0.57 -8.00
C VAL A 26 11.08 1.62 -7.44
N GLU A 27 10.78 2.90 -7.65
CA GLU A 27 11.61 4.00 -7.13
C GLU A 27 11.62 4.00 -5.60
N PHE A 28 10.48 3.77 -4.96
CA PHE A 28 10.40 3.72 -3.50
C PHE A 28 11.20 2.55 -2.93
N ARG A 29 11.09 1.37 -3.53
CA ARG A 29 11.88 0.21 -3.12
C ARG A 29 13.37 0.46 -3.24
N SER A 30 13.79 1.12 -4.33
CA SER A 30 15.18 1.49 -4.54
C SER A 30 15.70 2.40 -3.43
N ARG A 31 14.90 3.38 -3.01
CA ARG A 31 15.26 4.27 -1.90
C ARG A 31 15.40 3.53 -0.58
N LEU A 32 14.50 2.59 -0.31
CA LEU A 32 14.58 1.75 0.89
C LEU A 32 15.85 0.91 0.91
N TRP A 33 16.19 0.31 -0.23
CA TRP A 33 17.41 -0.49 -0.37
C TRP A 33 18.67 0.34 -0.13
N THR A 34 18.72 1.53 -0.73
CA THR A 34 19.82 2.48 -0.54
C THR A 34 19.94 2.92 0.93
N ALA A 35 18.83 3.00 1.64
CA ALA A 35 18.82 3.32 3.07
C ALA A 35 19.27 2.15 3.96
N GLY A 36 19.64 1.02 3.37
CA GLY A 36 20.12 -0.15 4.10
C GLY A 36 19.07 -1.16 4.49
N LEU A 37 17.85 -1.00 4.01
CA LEU A 37 16.74 -1.91 4.33
C LEU A 37 16.66 -3.03 3.30
N ARG A 38 16.52 -4.26 3.79
CA ARG A 38 16.44 -5.46 2.93
C ARG A 38 15.05 -6.07 3.06
N TYR A 39 14.28 -5.96 2.00
CA TYR A 39 12.90 -6.41 1.91
C TYR A 39 12.77 -7.63 0.99
N ARG A 40 11.60 -8.27 1.07
CA ARG A 40 11.15 -9.27 0.11
C ARG A 40 9.86 -8.80 -0.52
N LEU A 41 9.64 -9.14 -1.80
CA LEU A 41 8.45 -8.75 -2.55
C LEU A 41 7.34 -9.79 -2.45
N ARG A 42 7.66 -11.02 -2.12
CA ARG A 42 6.70 -12.12 -2.04
C ARG A 42 6.51 -12.57 -0.61
N SER A 43 5.26 -12.81 -0.25
CA SER A 43 4.91 -13.36 1.05
C SER A 43 3.59 -14.11 0.95
N ARG A 44 3.30 -14.94 1.96
CA ARG A 44 2.01 -15.62 2.08
C ARG A 44 1.05 -14.88 2.99
N LEU A 45 1.35 -13.64 3.31
CA LEU A 45 0.54 -12.83 4.20
C LEU A 45 -0.76 -12.38 3.55
N PRO A 46 -1.82 -12.18 4.34
CA PRO A 46 -3.10 -11.69 3.80
C PRO A 46 -2.95 -10.34 3.10
N GLY A 47 -3.72 -10.14 2.04
CA GLY A 47 -3.80 -8.86 1.33
C GLY A 47 -2.65 -8.56 0.40
N LYS A 48 -1.69 -9.44 0.26
CA LYS A 48 -0.54 -9.29 -0.66
C LYS A 48 0.19 -7.97 -0.46
N PRO A 49 0.95 -7.81 0.63
CA PRO A 49 1.76 -6.60 0.84
C PRO A 49 2.67 -6.32 -0.34
N ASP A 50 2.93 -5.04 -0.60
CA ASP A 50 3.84 -4.64 -1.67
C ASP A 50 5.28 -5.05 -1.38
N LEU A 51 5.66 -5.01 -0.11
CA LEU A 51 6.93 -5.55 0.35
C LEU A 51 6.87 -5.90 1.84
N VAL A 52 7.76 -6.78 2.27
CA VAL A 52 7.81 -7.25 3.66
C VAL A 52 9.24 -7.27 4.17
N PHE A 53 9.38 -7.05 5.47
CA PHE A 53 10.64 -7.20 6.20
C PHE A 53 10.48 -8.38 7.15
N SER A 54 10.97 -9.55 6.74
CA SER A 54 10.69 -10.80 7.43
C SER A 54 11.23 -10.85 8.86
N SER A 55 12.46 -10.40 9.08
CA SER A 55 13.06 -10.43 10.42
C SER A 55 12.39 -9.46 11.40
N ALA A 56 11.92 -8.33 10.91
CA ALA A 56 11.20 -7.34 11.72
C ALA A 56 9.71 -7.63 11.82
N ARG A 57 9.18 -8.51 10.95
CA ARG A 57 7.76 -8.78 10.80
C ARG A 57 6.96 -7.50 10.54
N VAL A 58 7.38 -6.78 9.52
CA VAL A 58 6.72 -5.56 9.05
C VAL A 58 6.25 -5.76 7.62
N SER A 59 5.00 -5.43 7.36
CA SER A 59 4.41 -5.44 6.01
C SER A 59 4.14 -4.03 5.58
N VAL A 60 4.49 -3.69 4.34
CA VAL A 60 4.27 -2.37 3.76
C VAL A 60 3.27 -2.46 2.63
N PHE A 61 2.24 -1.63 2.70
CA PHE A 61 1.24 -1.47 1.64
C PHE A 61 1.36 -0.05 1.08
N ILE A 62 1.46 0.06 -0.22
CA ILE A 62 1.43 1.34 -0.92
C ILE A 62 0.01 1.53 -1.44
N ASP A 63 -0.72 2.44 -0.83
CA ASP A 63 -2.14 2.62 -1.10
C ASP A 63 -2.36 3.63 -2.22
N SER A 64 -3.06 3.19 -3.26
CA SER A 64 -3.55 4.07 -4.31
C SER A 64 -4.58 5.04 -3.74
N CYS A 65 -4.46 6.32 -4.10
CA CYS A 65 -5.40 7.34 -3.65
C CYS A 65 -6.83 7.05 -4.13
N PHE A 66 -6.98 6.45 -5.30
CA PHE A 66 -8.29 6.10 -5.85
C PHE A 66 -8.90 4.89 -5.12
N TRP A 67 -8.18 3.76 -5.08
CA TRP A 67 -8.74 2.49 -4.59
C TRP A 67 -8.93 2.43 -3.08
N HIS A 68 -8.21 3.25 -2.34
CA HIS A 68 -8.29 3.28 -0.87
C HIS A 68 -8.99 4.53 -0.35
N ALA A 69 -9.66 5.29 -1.25
CA ALA A 69 -10.46 6.46 -0.91
C ALA A 69 -9.69 7.49 -0.07
N CYS A 70 -8.54 7.92 -0.58
CA CYS A 70 -7.75 8.97 0.04
C CYS A 70 -8.61 10.23 0.22
N PRO A 71 -8.72 10.79 1.44
CA PRO A 71 -9.57 11.95 1.66
C PRO A 71 -9.23 13.17 0.80
N SER A 72 -7.95 13.33 0.45
CA SER A 72 -7.48 14.51 -0.30
C SER A 72 -7.48 14.31 -1.81
N HIS A 73 -7.32 13.09 -2.31
CA HIS A 73 -7.02 12.83 -3.72
C HIS A 73 -7.96 11.87 -4.40
N CYS A 74 -8.88 11.25 -3.67
CA CYS A 74 -9.85 10.36 -4.26
C CYS A 74 -10.94 11.17 -4.97
N ARG A 75 -11.10 10.93 -6.26
CA ARG A 75 -12.13 11.57 -7.06
C ARG A 75 -12.92 10.49 -7.78
N PHE A 76 -14.23 10.47 -7.55
CA PHE A 76 -15.11 9.55 -8.24
C PHE A 76 -15.38 10.03 -9.66
N PRO A 77 -15.50 9.09 -10.63
CA PRO A 77 -16.12 9.42 -11.91
C PRO A 77 -17.53 9.98 -11.68
N LYS A 78 -17.96 10.91 -12.53
CA LYS A 78 -19.28 11.53 -12.39
C LYS A 78 -20.43 10.53 -12.56
N SER A 79 -20.23 9.52 -13.38
CA SER A 79 -21.22 8.45 -13.59
C SER A 79 -20.99 7.30 -12.60
N ASN A 80 -22.09 6.63 -12.23
CA ASN A 80 -22.04 5.46 -11.34
C ASN A 80 -21.40 5.72 -9.97
N GLN A 81 -21.64 6.88 -9.39
CA GLN A 81 -21.07 7.23 -8.08
C GLN A 81 -21.45 6.22 -6.99
N ALA A 82 -22.68 5.75 -6.98
CA ALA A 82 -23.12 4.75 -6.01
C ALA A 82 -22.30 3.46 -6.10
N TYR A 83 -22.01 3.02 -7.33
CA TYR A 83 -21.17 1.83 -7.58
C TYR A 83 -19.75 2.03 -7.01
N TRP A 84 -19.13 3.18 -7.31
CA TRP A 84 -17.77 3.48 -6.87
C TRP A 84 -17.66 3.62 -5.36
N ARG A 85 -18.64 4.28 -4.73
CA ARG A 85 -18.69 4.41 -3.26
C ARG A 85 -18.77 3.05 -2.59
N LYS A 86 -19.63 2.18 -3.10
CA LYS A 86 -19.80 0.83 -2.55
C LYS A 86 -18.53 0.01 -2.70
N LYS A 87 -17.87 0.10 -3.85
CA LYS A 87 -16.64 -0.61 -4.12
C LYS A 87 -15.50 -0.14 -3.21
N LEU A 88 -15.34 1.17 -3.06
CA LEU A 88 -14.32 1.75 -2.21
C LEU A 88 -14.57 1.44 -0.73
N HIS A 89 -15.84 1.43 -0.31
CA HIS A 89 -16.20 1.04 1.04
C HIS A 89 -15.79 -0.42 1.33
N ARG A 90 -16.04 -1.33 0.40
CA ARG A 90 -15.61 -2.73 0.51
C ARG A 90 -14.09 -2.84 0.61
N ASN A 91 -13.37 -2.05 -0.18
CA ASN A 91 -11.90 -2.05 -0.14
C ASN A 91 -11.39 -1.56 1.23
N GLN A 92 -12.01 -0.51 1.79
CA GLN A 92 -11.65 -0.01 3.12
C GLN A 92 -11.91 -1.07 4.20
N GLN A 93 -13.04 -1.77 4.13
CA GLN A 93 -13.34 -2.85 5.07
C GLN A 93 -12.34 -3.99 4.96
N ARG A 94 -11.98 -4.35 3.74
CA ARG A 94 -10.95 -5.38 3.49
C ARG A 94 -9.61 -4.97 4.08
N ASP A 95 -9.21 -3.71 3.90
CA ASP A 95 -7.97 -3.18 4.44
C ASP A 95 -7.92 -3.28 5.96
N ARG A 96 -9.03 -3.00 6.64
CA ARG A 96 -9.13 -3.14 8.10
C ARG A 96 -8.98 -4.59 8.54
N LEU A 97 -9.62 -5.51 7.83
CA LEU A 97 -9.50 -6.94 8.13
C LEU A 97 -8.07 -7.44 7.94
N ILE A 98 -7.40 -6.98 6.90
CA ILE A 98 -6.01 -7.33 6.62
C ILE A 98 -5.11 -6.90 7.79
N VAL A 99 -5.28 -5.69 8.29
CA VAL A 99 -4.53 -5.19 9.45
C VAL A 99 -4.76 -6.07 10.68
N ILE A 100 -6.01 -6.44 10.95
CA ILE A 100 -6.36 -7.30 12.07
C ILE A 100 -5.71 -8.68 11.90
N GLN A 101 -5.75 -9.26 10.71
CA GLN A 101 -5.16 -10.56 10.42
C GLN A 101 -3.64 -10.54 10.61
N HIS A 102 -2.97 -9.49 10.12
CA HIS A 102 -1.52 -9.32 10.32
C HIS A 102 -1.17 -9.23 11.81
N LYS A 103 -1.94 -8.48 12.57
CA LYS A 103 -1.74 -8.33 14.00
C LYS A 103 -1.83 -9.69 14.72
N LYS A 104 -2.78 -10.51 14.35
CA LYS A 104 -2.93 -11.86 14.91
C LYS A 104 -1.73 -12.75 14.61
N LEU A 105 -1.07 -12.53 13.47
CA LEU A 105 0.13 -13.27 13.07
C LEU A 105 1.42 -12.70 13.67
N GLY A 106 1.32 -11.63 14.45
CA GLY A 106 2.48 -10.97 15.06
C GLY A 106 3.18 -10.00 14.13
N TRP A 107 2.53 -9.57 13.07
CA TRP A 107 3.07 -8.63 12.09
C TRP A 107 2.55 -7.23 12.31
N LYS A 108 3.39 -6.25 11.99
CA LYS A 108 3.02 -4.84 11.99
C LYS A 108 2.78 -4.39 10.55
N VAL A 109 1.70 -3.66 10.33
CA VAL A 109 1.37 -3.12 9.01
C VAL A 109 1.65 -1.63 8.99
N ILE A 110 2.29 -1.17 7.92
CA ILE A 110 2.41 0.25 7.62
C ILE A 110 1.80 0.50 6.24
N ARG A 111 0.91 1.48 6.17
CA ARG A 111 0.28 1.89 4.92
C ARG A 111 0.74 3.28 4.56
N ILE A 112 1.11 3.46 3.31
CA ILE A 112 1.64 4.72 2.80
C ILE A 112 0.87 5.08 1.55
N TRP A 113 0.30 6.29 1.52
CA TRP A 113 -0.37 6.79 0.34
C TRP A 113 0.65 7.06 -0.78
N GLU A 114 0.28 6.74 -2.02
CA GLU A 114 1.16 7.00 -3.16
C GLU A 114 1.49 8.48 -3.32
N HIS A 115 0.56 9.40 -3.00
CA HIS A 115 0.86 10.83 -3.06
C HIS A 115 1.93 11.24 -2.03
N SER A 116 1.98 10.58 -0.89
CA SER A 116 3.01 10.83 0.12
C SER A 116 4.40 10.43 -0.39
N ILE A 117 4.48 9.33 -1.13
CA ILE A 117 5.74 8.89 -1.73
C ILE A 117 6.20 9.89 -2.78
N VAL A 118 5.28 10.43 -3.58
CA VAL A 118 5.60 11.41 -4.61
C VAL A 118 6.09 12.73 -4.00
N THR A 119 5.38 13.22 -2.99
CA THR A 119 5.65 14.55 -2.40
C THR A 119 6.71 14.53 -1.32
N ARG A 120 6.81 13.44 -0.55
CA ARG A 120 7.70 13.32 0.60
C ARG A 120 8.38 11.95 0.66
N PRO A 121 9.14 11.58 -0.38
CA PRO A 121 9.74 10.23 -0.42
C PRO A 121 10.68 9.96 0.75
N ASP A 122 11.50 10.93 1.14
CA ASP A 122 12.45 10.75 2.24
C ASP A 122 11.76 10.57 3.59
N SER A 123 10.66 11.29 3.82
CA SER A 123 9.85 11.11 5.02
C SER A 123 9.23 9.71 5.08
N CYS A 124 8.78 9.20 3.94
CA CYS A 124 8.21 7.84 3.86
C CYS A 124 9.29 6.80 4.14
N VAL A 125 10.48 6.95 3.57
CA VAL A 125 11.61 6.07 3.82
C VAL A 125 11.98 6.08 5.31
N ALA A 126 12.10 7.25 5.89
CA ALA A 126 12.44 7.40 7.31
C ALA A 126 11.40 6.73 8.22
N ARG A 127 10.14 6.84 7.87
CA ARG A 127 9.04 6.23 8.62
C ARG A 127 9.10 4.71 8.59
N VAL A 128 9.36 4.13 7.43
CA VAL A 128 9.53 2.68 7.29
C VAL A 128 10.77 2.22 8.04
N LYS A 129 11.89 2.92 7.87
CA LYS A 129 13.15 2.59 8.51
C LYS A 129 13.02 2.59 10.03
N ALA A 130 12.40 3.63 10.60
CA ALA A 130 12.19 3.73 12.03
C ALA A 130 11.38 2.54 12.57
N LEU A 131 10.31 2.16 11.89
CA LEU A 131 9.49 1.03 12.29
C LEU A 131 10.26 -0.30 12.20
N VAL A 132 10.97 -0.51 11.10
CA VAL A 132 11.74 -1.75 10.88
C VAL A 132 12.82 -1.89 11.94
N LEU A 133 13.58 -0.82 12.24
CA LEU A 133 14.63 -0.87 13.25
C LEU A 133 14.07 -1.15 14.63
N ARG A 134 12.99 -0.49 15.01
CA ARG A 134 12.32 -0.71 16.30
C ARG A 134 11.82 -2.15 16.42
N ARG A 135 11.18 -2.68 15.38
CA ARG A 135 10.67 -4.05 15.38
C ARG A 135 11.80 -5.07 15.40
N SER A 136 12.88 -4.82 14.67
CA SER A 136 14.05 -5.69 14.68
C SER A 136 14.65 -5.79 16.09
N TYR A 137 14.74 -4.67 16.78
CA TYR A 137 15.19 -4.64 18.17
C TYR A 137 14.26 -5.41 19.10
N GLU A 138 12.95 -5.19 18.99
CA GLU A 138 11.95 -5.90 19.78
C GLU A 138 12.01 -7.42 19.54
N MET A 139 12.17 -7.86 18.29
CA MET A 139 12.27 -9.28 17.94
C MET A 139 13.54 -9.91 18.51
N ALA A 140 14.66 -9.21 18.46
CA ALA A 140 15.92 -9.69 19.02
C ALA A 140 15.85 -9.80 20.54
N SER A 141 15.17 -8.87 21.22
CA SER A 141 15.04 -8.86 22.67
C SER A 141 14.15 -9.98 23.22
N LYS A 142 13.33 -10.62 22.38
CA LYS A 142 12.46 -11.73 22.79
C LYS A 142 13.16 -13.10 22.75
N HIS A 143 14.38 -13.12 22.27
CA HIS A 143 15.17 -14.36 22.18
C HIS A 143 16.42 -14.28 23.06
#